data_e0b53dd5267c222652c3c848de326c06
#
_entry.id   e0b53dd5267c222652c3c848de326c06
#
_cell.length_a   1.000
_cell.length_b   1.000
_cell.length_c   1.000
_cell.angle_alpha   90.00
_cell.angle_beta   90.00
_cell.angle_gamma   90.00
#
_symmetry.space_group_name_H-M   'P 1'
#
loop_
_entity.id
_entity.type
_entity.pdbx_description
1 polymer ?
#
loop_
_entity_poly.entity_id
_entity_poly.type
_entity_poly.pdbx_seq_one_letter_code
_entity_poly.pdbx_strand_id
1 'polypeptide(L)'
;MSVNEKYELRGINHLALVCADMQRTIDFYSGVLGMPLIKTIELPNDMGQHFFFDCGNGDTIAFFWLVDAPDGVPGISAPAGLPGEEELNSATGSMNHVAFAVPPEKFDEYYAKFKEEGIKVSFVLNHDDSPMGVTRHPHDGTFVRSFYFQDPDGALLEFACWTKTFTEADVVHEPRTAADRKVPVAR
;
A
#
# COMPACT_ATOMS: atom_id res chain seq x y z
N MET A 1 7.94 20.35 8.67
CA MET A 1 7.41 20.02 7.33
C MET A 1 6.94 21.30 6.68
N SER A 2 7.27 21.54 5.41
CA SER A 2 6.76 22.69 4.65
C SER A 2 5.25 22.57 4.46
N VAL A 3 4.53 23.63 4.68
CA VAL A 3 3.08 23.70 4.43
C VAL A 3 2.87 23.92 2.93
N ASN A 4 1.89 23.22 2.34
CA ASN A 4 1.50 23.50 0.96
C ASN A 4 0.77 24.86 0.90
N GLU A 5 1.47 25.89 0.41
CA GLU A 5 0.92 27.25 0.32
C GLU A 5 0.00 27.46 -0.90
N LYS A 6 0.03 26.52 -1.86
CA LYS A 6 -0.75 26.64 -3.11
C LYS A 6 -2.17 26.10 -2.97
N TYR A 7 -2.33 24.97 -2.29
CA TYR A 7 -3.61 24.32 -2.04
C TYR A 7 -3.65 23.78 -0.62
N GLU A 8 -4.74 24.00 0.11
CA GLU A 8 -4.96 23.41 1.43
C GLU A 8 -5.38 21.94 1.28
N LEU A 9 -4.38 21.04 1.16
CA LEU A 9 -4.62 19.61 1.15
C LEU A 9 -4.68 19.09 2.58
N ARG A 10 -5.67 18.22 2.86
CA ARG A 10 -5.94 17.63 4.19
C ARG A 10 -5.73 16.12 4.24
N GLY A 11 -4.87 15.58 3.39
CA GLY A 11 -4.62 14.15 3.27
C GLY A 11 -5.23 13.55 2.00
N ILE A 12 -5.43 12.24 2.00
CA ILE A 12 -6.06 11.50 0.91
C ILE A 12 -7.53 11.29 1.27
N ASN A 13 -8.47 11.85 0.48
CA ASN A 13 -9.90 11.64 0.72
C ASN A 13 -10.26 10.15 0.54
N HIS A 14 -9.92 9.57 -0.61
CA HIS A 14 -10.02 8.13 -0.84
C HIS A 14 -9.05 7.68 -1.93
N LEU A 15 -8.62 6.42 -1.82
CA LEU A 15 -7.91 5.67 -2.85
C LEU A 15 -8.87 4.64 -3.42
N ALA A 16 -9.03 4.58 -4.75
CA ALA A 16 -9.92 3.63 -5.40
C ALA A 16 -9.15 2.56 -6.17
N LEU A 17 -9.49 1.30 -5.93
CA LEU A 17 -9.01 0.11 -6.62
C LEU A 17 -10.16 -0.59 -7.35
N VAL A 18 -9.83 -1.59 -8.14
CA VAL A 18 -10.81 -2.49 -8.76
C VAL A 18 -10.65 -3.88 -8.15
N CYS A 19 -11.76 -4.50 -7.76
CA CYS A 19 -11.78 -5.85 -7.22
C CYS A 19 -12.55 -6.80 -8.15
N ALA A 20 -12.18 -8.07 -8.13
CA ALA A 20 -12.86 -9.11 -8.90
C ALA A 20 -14.15 -9.61 -8.21
N ASP A 21 -14.22 -9.49 -6.87
CA ASP A 21 -15.36 -9.96 -6.07
C ASP A 21 -15.56 -9.05 -4.85
N MET A 22 -16.64 -8.29 -4.85
CA MET A 22 -16.93 -7.31 -3.79
C MET A 22 -17.20 -7.96 -2.43
N GLN A 23 -17.83 -9.16 -2.40
CA GLN A 23 -18.06 -9.84 -1.13
C GLN A 23 -16.74 -10.31 -0.50
N ARG A 24 -15.84 -10.89 -1.30
CA ARG A 24 -14.50 -11.28 -0.86
C ARG A 24 -13.67 -10.07 -0.38
N THR A 25 -13.83 -8.93 -1.04
CA THR A 25 -13.22 -7.66 -0.61
C THR A 25 -13.75 -7.22 0.74
N ILE A 26 -15.07 -7.27 0.97
CA ILE A 26 -15.67 -6.96 2.28
C ILE A 26 -15.15 -7.92 3.36
N ASP A 27 -15.13 -9.22 3.10
CA ASP A 27 -14.66 -10.23 4.04
C ASP A 27 -13.20 -9.97 4.46
N PHE A 28 -12.37 -9.50 3.55
CA PHE A 28 -10.99 -9.15 3.84
C PHE A 28 -10.87 -7.79 4.56
N TYR A 29 -11.36 -6.70 3.97
CA TYR A 29 -11.14 -5.36 4.52
C TYR A 29 -11.92 -5.11 5.81
N SER A 30 -13.17 -5.56 5.91
CA SER A 30 -13.93 -5.45 7.17
C SER A 30 -13.70 -6.63 8.09
N GLY A 31 -13.62 -7.86 7.57
CA GLY A 31 -13.48 -9.05 8.40
C GLY A 31 -12.07 -9.23 8.95
N VAL A 32 -11.04 -9.18 8.10
CA VAL A 32 -9.64 -9.40 8.50
C VAL A 32 -9.01 -8.11 9.04
N LEU A 33 -9.09 -6.99 8.27
CA LEU A 33 -8.44 -5.74 8.66
C LEU A 33 -9.28 -4.89 9.63
N GLY A 34 -10.56 -5.23 9.84
CA GLY A 34 -11.45 -4.52 10.77
C GLY A 34 -11.87 -3.13 10.30
N MET A 35 -11.73 -2.81 9.01
CA MET A 35 -12.13 -1.52 8.45
C MET A 35 -13.65 -1.44 8.31
N PRO A 36 -14.35 -0.46 8.91
CA PRO A 36 -15.79 -0.31 8.73
C PRO A 36 -16.15 -0.04 7.26
N LEU A 37 -17.13 -0.79 6.74
CA LEU A 37 -17.79 -0.45 5.47
C LEU A 37 -18.71 0.75 5.73
N ILE A 38 -18.42 1.90 5.12
CA ILE A 38 -19.11 3.17 5.43
C ILE A 38 -20.05 3.65 4.33
N LYS A 39 -19.86 3.18 3.10
CA LYS A 39 -20.72 3.57 1.98
C LYS A 39 -20.76 2.48 0.91
N THR A 40 -21.95 2.25 0.35
CA THR A 40 -22.19 1.39 -0.81
C THR A 40 -22.91 2.16 -1.90
N ILE A 41 -22.53 1.94 -3.14
CA ILE A 41 -23.15 2.57 -4.32
C ILE A 41 -23.34 1.51 -5.39
N GLU A 42 -24.56 1.42 -5.94
CA GLU A 42 -24.81 0.74 -7.21
C GLU A 42 -24.53 1.69 -8.36
N LEU A 43 -23.77 1.23 -9.34
CA LEU A 43 -23.48 2.04 -10.53
C LEU A 43 -24.66 1.99 -11.52
N PRO A 44 -24.92 3.08 -12.27
CA PRO A 44 -26.02 3.12 -13.22
C PRO A 44 -25.87 2.05 -14.30
N ASN A 45 -27.02 1.61 -14.86
CA ASN A 45 -27.08 0.64 -15.97
C ASN A 45 -26.39 -0.70 -15.67
N ASP A 46 -26.44 -1.15 -14.44
CA ASP A 46 -25.84 -2.42 -13.99
C ASP A 46 -24.33 -2.54 -14.30
N MET A 47 -23.62 -1.40 -14.37
CA MET A 47 -22.17 -1.38 -14.65
C MET A 47 -21.33 -1.94 -13.50
N GLY A 48 -21.88 -2.01 -12.27
CA GLY A 48 -21.18 -2.54 -11.12
C GLY A 48 -21.48 -1.84 -9.82
N GLN A 49 -20.53 -1.90 -8.89
CA GLN A 49 -20.64 -1.35 -7.52
C GLN A 49 -19.43 -0.50 -7.19
N HIS A 50 -19.59 0.42 -6.22
CA HIS A 50 -18.51 1.22 -5.66
C HIS A 50 -18.68 1.36 -4.14
N PHE A 51 -17.82 0.70 -3.37
CA PHE A 51 -17.92 0.58 -1.91
C PHE A 51 -16.71 1.24 -1.23
N PHE A 52 -16.93 1.81 -0.04
CA PHE A 52 -15.95 2.59 0.70
C PHE A 52 -15.74 2.04 2.09
N PHE A 53 -14.50 1.90 2.51
CA PHE A 53 -14.07 1.44 3.81
C PHE A 53 -13.26 2.52 4.53
N ASP A 54 -13.55 2.75 5.81
CA ASP A 54 -12.80 3.68 6.64
C ASP A 54 -11.45 3.06 7.06
N CYS A 55 -10.34 3.68 6.65
CA CYS A 55 -9.00 3.27 7.08
C CYS A 55 -8.52 4.05 8.32
N GLY A 56 -9.37 4.87 8.92
CA GLY A 56 -9.06 5.70 10.08
C GLY A 56 -8.59 7.10 9.68
N ASN A 57 -8.61 7.99 10.64
CA ASN A 57 -8.16 9.38 10.53
C ASN A 57 -8.85 10.21 9.42
N GLY A 58 -10.01 9.75 8.94
CA GLY A 58 -10.77 10.39 7.85
C GLY A 58 -10.35 9.98 6.44
N ASP A 59 -9.37 9.10 6.32
CA ASP A 59 -8.94 8.54 5.04
C ASP A 59 -9.77 7.28 4.70
N THR A 60 -9.99 7.02 3.41
CA THR A 60 -10.80 5.89 2.95
C THR A 60 -10.08 5.11 1.85
N ILE A 61 -10.29 3.79 1.83
CA ILE A 61 -10.02 2.96 0.66
C ILE A 61 -11.36 2.57 0.04
N ALA A 62 -11.44 2.61 -1.29
CA ALA A 62 -12.66 2.33 -2.02
C ALA A 62 -12.42 1.28 -3.11
N PHE A 63 -13.46 0.52 -3.44
CA PHE A 63 -13.38 -0.51 -4.45
C PHE A 63 -14.50 -0.36 -5.48
N PHE A 64 -14.13 -0.47 -6.75
CA PHE A 64 -15.04 -0.75 -7.82
C PHE A 64 -15.09 -2.25 -8.10
N TRP A 65 -16.28 -2.81 -8.17
CA TRP A 65 -16.53 -4.04 -8.88
C TRP A 65 -17.22 -3.68 -10.19
N LEU A 66 -16.59 -4.01 -11.31
CA LEU A 66 -17.11 -3.66 -12.65
C LEU A 66 -17.39 -4.95 -13.42
N VAL A 67 -18.54 -5.01 -14.10
CA VAL A 67 -19.02 -6.21 -14.81
C VAL A 67 -18.07 -6.68 -15.91
N ASP A 68 -17.25 -5.80 -16.46
CA ASP A 68 -16.33 -6.04 -17.57
C ASP A 68 -14.87 -5.69 -17.25
N ALA A 69 -14.52 -5.61 -15.97
CA ALA A 69 -13.13 -5.35 -15.57
C ALA A 69 -12.21 -6.46 -16.09
N PRO A 70 -11.09 -6.13 -16.74
CA PRO A 70 -10.08 -7.13 -17.10
C PRO A 70 -9.41 -7.68 -15.87
N ASP A 71 -8.91 -8.92 -15.96
CA ASP A 71 -8.11 -9.53 -14.89
C ASP A 71 -6.81 -8.75 -14.64
N GLY A 72 -6.39 -8.73 -13.37
CA GLY A 72 -5.09 -8.19 -12.99
C GLY A 72 -3.95 -9.05 -13.53
N VAL A 73 -2.83 -8.42 -13.87
CA VAL A 73 -1.61 -9.11 -14.33
C VAL A 73 -0.50 -8.87 -13.30
N PRO A 74 -0.10 -9.91 -12.51
CA PRO A 74 1.00 -9.81 -11.55
C PRO A 74 2.30 -9.28 -12.18
N GLY A 75 2.99 -8.36 -11.51
CA GLY A 75 4.18 -7.67 -12.02
C GLY A 75 3.89 -6.53 -13.02
N ILE A 76 2.61 -6.34 -13.38
CA ILE A 76 2.15 -5.24 -14.23
C ILE A 76 1.12 -4.39 -13.50
N SER A 77 -0.03 -4.95 -13.11
CA SER A 77 -1.09 -4.22 -12.40
C SER A 77 -0.70 -3.89 -10.96
N ALA A 78 0.03 -4.80 -10.33
CA ALA A 78 0.65 -4.70 -9.01
C ALA A 78 1.92 -5.55 -8.97
N PRO A 79 2.79 -5.42 -7.95
CA PRO A 79 3.89 -6.35 -7.74
C PRO A 79 3.42 -7.80 -7.68
N ALA A 80 4.24 -8.73 -8.23
CA ALA A 80 3.88 -10.15 -8.34
C ALA A 80 3.84 -10.89 -6.99
N GLY A 81 4.52 -10.37 -5.97
CA GLY A 81 4.62 -11.03 -4.66
C GLY A 81 5.14 -10.10 -3.56
N LEU A 82 5.49 -10.71 -2.44
CA LEU A 82 6.00 -9.98 -1.27
C LEU A 82 7.49 -9.65 -1.40
N PRO A 83 7.98 -8.60 -0.69
CA PRO A 83 9.41 -8.30 -0.59
C PRO A 83 10.24 -9.53 -0.20
N GLY A 84 11.27 -9.83 -1.00
CA GLY A 84 12.16 -10.98 -0.80
C GLY A 84 11.70 -12.28 -1.48
N GLU A 85 10.50 -12.33 -2.05
CA GLU A 85 9.99 -13.47 -2.84
C GLU A 85 10.07 -13.18 -4.34
N GLU A 86 9.62 -11.98 -4.73
CA GLU A 86 9.54 -11.54 -6.12
C GLU A 86 10.05 -10.10 -6.26
N GLU A 87 10.29 -9.66 -7.49
CA GLU A 87 10.60 -8.26 -7.78
C GLU A 87 9.37 -7.37 -7.51
N LEU A 88 9.57 -6.27 -6.78
CA LEU A 88 8.49 -5.31 -6.45
C LEU A 88 8.20 -4.34 -7.61
N ASN A 89 8.30 -4.81 -8.85
CA ASN A 89 8.02 -4.01 -10.02
C ASN A 89 6.52 -4.01 -10.33
N SER A 90 6.02 -2.85 -10.75
CA SER A 90 4.71 -2.68 -11.37
C SER A 90 4.80 -1.68 -12.52
N ALA A 91 3.78 -1.61 -13.36
CA ALA A 91 3.80 -0.75 -14.55
C ALA A 91 3.81 0.73 -14.15
N THR A 92 4.46 1.55 -14.96
CA THR A 92 4.40 3.01 -14.80
C THR A 92 2.95 3.49 -14.78
N GLY A 93 2.55 4.19 -13.71
CA GLY A 93 1.19 4.67 -13.51
C GLY A 93 0.27 3.70 -12.80
N SER A 94 0.66 2.42 -12.58
CA SER A 94 -0.07 1.52 -11.69
C SER A 94 0.25 1.82 -10.22
N MET A 95 -0.61 1.34 -9.31
CA MET A 95 -0.33 1.38 -7.88
C MET A 95 0.72 0.32 -7.54
N ASN A 96 1.82 0.70 -6.89
CA ASN A 96 2.80 -0.25 -6.39
C ASN A 96 2.28 -0.92 -5.09
N HIS A 97 1.97 -0.13 -4.07
CA HIS A 97 1.36 -0.60 -2.82
C HIS A 97 0.60 0.52 -2.12
N VAL A 98 -0.21 0.14 -1.14
CA VAL A 98 -0.84 1.06 -0.18
C VAL A 98 -0.26 0.79 1.19
N ALA A 99 0.31 1.82 1.82
CA ALA A 99 0.79 1.75 3.20
C ALA A 99 -0.24 2.37 4.15
N PHE A 100 -0.70 1.56 5.11
CA PHE A 100 -1.54 2.03 6.21
C PHE A 100 -0.65 2.39 7.40
N ALA A 101 -0.81 3.60 7.92
CA ALA A 101 -0.10 4.04 9.10
C ALA A 101 -0.61 3.32 10.35
N VAL A 102 0.29 2.68 11.09
CA VAL A 102 -0.03 2.04 12.37
C VAL A 102 0.77 2.69 13.50
N PRO A 103 0.24 2.71 14.74
CA PRO A 103 1.00 3.22 15.88
C PRO A 103 2.30 2.42 16.07
N PRO A 104 3.47 3.08 16.26
CA PRO A 104 4.74 2.39 16.45
C PRO A 104 4.73 1.38 17.60
N GLU A 105 4.02 1.70 18.69
CA GLU A 105 3.86 0.84 19.87
C GLU A 105 2.98 -0.40 19.63
N LYS A 106 2.20 -0.41 18.52
CA LYS A 106 1.35 -1.53 18.12
C LYS A 106 1.93 -2.37 16.98
N PHE A 107 3.00 -1.91 16.36
CA PHE A 107 3.56 -2.52 15.16
C PHE A 107 3.91 -4.01 15.33
N ASP A 108 4.65 -4.34 16.41
CA ASP A 108 5.07 -5.72 16.65
C ASP A 108 3.89 -6.63 17.06
N GLU A 109 2.89 -6.08 17.78
CA GLU A 109 1.63 -6.77 18.10
C GLU A 109 0.86 -7.11 16.82
N TYR A 110 0.71 -6.16 15.90
CA TYR A 110 0.00 -6.40 14.64
C TYR A 110 0.72 -7.38 13.74
N TYR A 111 2.04 -7.32 13.66
CA TYR A 111 2.83 -8.31 12.93
C TYR A 111 2.65 -9.73 13.48
N ALA A 112 2.66 -9.90 14.80
CA ALA A 112 2.41 -11.18 15.44
C ALA A 112 0.99 -11.69 15.18
N LYS A 113 -0.02 -10.81 15.30
CA LYS A 113 -1.43 -11.12 15.05
C LYS A 113 -1.67 -11.63 13.62
N PHE A 114 -1.10 -10.99 12.60
CA PHE A 114 -1.21 -11.46 11.21
C PHE A 114 -0.70 -12.89 11.04
N LYS A 115 0.43 -13.21 11.68
CA LYS A 115 1.01 -14.56 11.64
C LYS A 115 0.15 -15.59 12.38
N GLU A 116 -0.42 -15.23 13.53
CA GLU A 116 -1.33 -16.08 14.31
C GLU A 116 -2.63 -16.37 13.53
N GLU A 117 -3.13 -15.41 12.79
CA GLU A 117 -4.30 -15.55 11.91
C GLU A 117 -3.98 -16.29 10.59
N GLY A 118 -2.72 -16.69 10.37
CA GLY A 118 -2.28 -17.41 9.18
C GLY A 118 -2.22 -16.56 7.91
N ILE A 119 -2.22 -15.24 8.05
CA ILE A 119 -2.07 -14.31 6.93
C ILE A 119 -0.60 -14.28 6.51
N LYS A 120 -0.35 -14.49 5.22
CA LYS A 120 0.99 -14.44 4.67
C LYS A 120 1.53 -13.01 4.71
N VAL A 121 2.66 -12.80 5.39
CA VAL A 121 3.34 -11.51 5.51
C VAL A 121 4.80 -11.61 5.11
N SER A 122 5.40 -10.49 4.66
CA SER A 122 6.85 -10.39 4.48
C SER A 122 7.59 -10.45 5.82
N PHE A 123 8.91 -10.53 5.78
CA PHE A 123 9.71 -10.16 6.96
C PHE A 123 9.57 -8.64 7.24
N VAL A 124 9.89 -8.23 8.48
CA VAL A 124 9.90 -6.81 8.84
C VAL A 124 11.07 -6.12 8.14
N LEU A 125 10.77 -5.03 7.43
CA LEU A 125 11.75 -4.15 6.83
C LEU A 125 11.95 -2.93 7.74
N ASN A 126 13.21 -2.66 8.09
CA ASN A 126 13.60 -1.46 8.81
C ASN A 126 14.38 -0.60 7.82
N HIS A 127 13.70 0.37 7.20
CA HIS A 127 14.28 1.21 6.16
C HIS A 127 15.21 2.25 6.74
N ASP A 128 16.35 2.42 6.09
CA ASP A 128 17.39 3.38 6.43
C ASP A 128 18.09 3.92 5.17
N ASP A 129 19.02 4.86 5.35
CA ASP A 129 19.78 5.47 4.26
C ASP A 129 21.02 4.65 3.84
N SER A 130 21.11 3.37 4.23
CA SER A 130 22.19 2.48 3.78
C SER A 130 22.07 2.15 2.29
N PRO A 131 23.14 1.67 1.63
CA PRO A 131 23.09 1.26 0.23
C PRO A 131 22.05 0.16 -0.08
N MET A 132 21.66 -0.64 0.92
CA MET A 132 20.61 -1.65 0.79
C MET A 132 19.21 -1.07 1.03
N GLY A 133 19.11 0.11 1.65
CA GLY A 133 17.86 0.78 2.00
C GLY A 133 17.08 0.11 3.13
N VAL A 134 17.58 -1.00 3.68
CA VAL A 134 16.92 -1.77 4.74
C VAL A 134 17.94 -2.49 5.62
N THR A 135 17.57 -2.69 6.88
CA THR A 135 18.35 -3.50 7.84
C THR A 135 17.48 -4.54 8.54
N ARG A 136 18.14 -5.58 9.06
CA ARG A 136 17.46 -6.66 9.78
C ARG A 136 16.91 -6.20 11.14
N HIS A 137 17.61 -5.30 11.80
CA HIS A 137 17.26 -4.79 13.13
C HIS A 137 17.16 -3.27 13.09
N PRO A 138 16.16 -2.68 13.75
CA PRO A 138 16.04 -1.23 13.82
C PRO A 138 17.23 -0.61 14.57
N HIS A 139 17.62 0.59 14.17
CA HIS A 139 18.67 1.40 14.79
C HIS A 139 18.33 2.89 14.66
N ASP A 140 19.16 3.76 15.20
CA ASP A 140 18.89 5.22 15.23
C ASP A 140 18.69 5.87 13.85
N GLY A 141 19.22 5.25 12.78
CA GLY A 141 19.04 5.68 11.41
C GLY A 141 17.80 5.11 10.71
N THR A 142 17.07 4.19 11.35
CA THR A 142 15.82 3.66 10.81
C THR A 142 14.78 4.76 10.78
N PHE A 143 14.14 4.99 9.63
CA PHE A 143 13.12 6.04 9.48
C PHE A 143 11.70 5.53 9.30
N VAL A 144 11.52 4.28 8.82
CA VAL A 144 10.23 3.59 8.78
C VAL A 144 10.44 2.10 9.04
N ARG A 145 9.51 1.51 9.79
CA ARG A 145 9.39 0.05 9.94
C ARG A 145 8.13 -0.39 9.23
N SER A 146 8.21 -1.47 8.48
CA SER A 146 7.05 -1.98 7.74
C SER A 146 7.05 -3.49 7.56
N PHE A 147 5.88 -4.03 7.25
CA PHE A 147 5.70 -5.36 6.69
C PHE A 147 4.58 -5.36 5.66
N TYR A 148 4.69 -6.27 4.69
CA TYR A 148 3.80 -6.35 3.53
C TYR A 148 2.95 -7.60 3.55
N PHE A 149 1.76 -7.49 2.95
CA PHE A 149 0.81 -8.58 2.71
C PHE A 149 0.01 -8.26 1.45
N GLN A 150 -0.72 -9.25 0.93
CA GLN A 150 -1.57 -9.05 -0.25
C GLN A 150 -3.03 -9.17 0.11
N ASP A 151 -3.87 -8.39 -0.57
CA ASP A 151 -5.31 -8.58 -0.54
C ASP A 151 -5.73 -9.78 -1.42
N PRO A 152 -7.01 -10.17 -1.44
CA PRO A 152 -7.48 -11.30 -2.25
C PRO A 152 -7.27 -11.17 -3.76
N ASP A 153 -7.11 -9.96 -4.29
CA ASP A 153 -6.88 -9.70 -5.72
C ASP A 153 -5.40 -9.46 -6.06
N GLY A 154 -4.50 -9.62 -5.06
CA GLY A 154 -3.06 -9.46 -5.21
C GLY A 154 -2.57 -8.02 -5.12
N ALA A 155 -3.41 -7.07 -4.69
CA ALA A 155 -2.93 -5.72 -4.38
C ALA A 155 -1.96 -5.78 -3.21
N LEU A 156 -0.77 -5.17 -3.36
CA LEU A 156 0.24 -5.15 -2.31
C LEU A 156 -0.13 -4.09 -1.28
N LEU A 157 -0.24 -4.52 -0.03
CA LEU A 157 -0.56 -3.70 1.12
C LEU A 157 0.60 -3.71 2.11
N GLU A 158 0.71 -2.65 2.90
CA GLU A 158 1.78 -2.45 3.87
C GLU A 158 1.20 -1.92 5.18
N PHE A 159 1.64 -2.45 6.31
CA PHE A 159 1.54 -1.75 7.59
C PHE A 159 2.88 -1.09 7.88
N ALA A 160 2.86 0.23 8.08
CA ALA A 160 4.05 1.04 8.27
C ALA A 160 3.93 1.98 9.47
N CYS A 161 5.04 2.20 10.16
CA CYS A 161 5.14 3.24 11.18
C CYS A 161 6.41 4.06 10.98
N TRP A 162 6.28 5.38 11.01
CA TRP A 162 7.42 6.29 11.04
C TRP A 162 8.13 6.20 12.38
N THR A 163 9.46 6.14 12.36
CA THR A 163 10.31 6.10 13.56
C THR A 163 11.06 7.40 13.80
N LYS A 164 11.01 8.34 12.83
CA LYS A 164 11.53 9.70 12.98
C LYS A 164 10.66 10.73 12.25
N THR A 165 10.82 11.99 12.60
CA THR A 165 10.26 13.12 11.87
C THR A 165 11.24 13.58 10.79
N PHE A 166 10.76 13.75 9.55
CA PHE A 166 11.57 14.25 8.44
C PHE A 166 11.74 15.77 8.47
N THR A 167 12.88 16.21 7.94
CA THR A 167 13.25 17.61 7.77
C THR A 167 13.73 17.86 6.33
N GLU A 168 14.05 19.09 5.98
CA GLU A 168 14.65 19.41 4.66
C GLU A 168 16.00 18.70 4.45
N ALA A 169 16.72 18.37 5.52
CA ALA A 169 17.99 17.65 5.46
C ALA A 169 17.82 16.18 4.99
N ASP A 170 16.61 15.64 4.99
CA ASP A 170 16.32 14.29 4.49
C ASP A 170 16.10 14.27 2.95
N VAL A 171 16.05 15.44 2.28
CA VAL A 171 15.86 15.57 0.84
C VAL A 171 17.22 15.77 0.17
N VAL A 172 17.98 14.68 -0.02
CA VAL A 172 19.39 14.73 -0.44
C VAL A 172 19.68 14.19 -1.84
N HIS A 173 18.71 13.55 -2.50
CA HIS A 173 18.93 12.91 -3.78
C HIS A 173 18.30 13.68 -4.95
N GLU A 174 19.06 13.85 -6.02
CA GLU A 174 18.52 14.39 -7.28
C GLU A 174 17.55 13.40 -7.94
N PRO A 175 16.42 13.89 -8.51
CA PRO A 175 15.45 13.02 -9.16
C PRO A 175 16.00 12.42 -10.46
N ARG A 176 15.73 11.14 -10.67
CA ARG A 176 15.97 10.49 -11.96
C ARG A 176 14.91 10.89 -12.98
N THR A 177 15.30 10.91 -14.24
CA THR A 177 14.42 11.30 -15.35
C THR A 177 14.11 10.11 -16.27
N ALA A 178 13.23 10.30 -17.25
CA ALA A 178 12.95 9.28 -18.25
C ALA A 178 14.21 8.90 -19.08
N ALA A 179 15.19 9.81 -19.22
CA ALA A 179 16.44 9.56 -19.92
C ALA A 179 17.37 8.59 -19.16
N ASP A 180 17.18 8.45 -17.83
CA ASP A 180 17.98 7.56 -16.98
C ASP A 180 17.44 6.10 -16.98
N ARG A 181 16.29 5.84 -17.63
CA ARG A 181 15.72 4.49 -17.70
C ARG A 181 16.62 3.59 -18.53
N LYS A 182 16.99 2.44 -17.95
CA LYS A 182 17.60 1.37 -18.75
C LYS A 182 16.51 0.80 -19.67
N VAL A 183 16.75 0.76 -20.97
CA VAL A 183 15.87 0.06 -21.91
C VAL A 183 15.82 -1.41 -21.48
N PRO A 184 14.66 -2.00 -21.25
CA PRO A 184 14.57 -3.42 -20.94
C PRO A 184 15.21 -4.19 -22.11
N VAL A 185 16.21 -5.02 -21.80
CA VAL A 185 16.69 -6.01 -22.79
C VAL A 185 15.51 -6.94 -23.02
N ALA A 186 14.99 -6.99 -24.25
CA ALA A 186 13.92 -7.91 -24.62
C ALA A 186 14.36 -9.33 -24.22
N ARG A 187 13.64 -9.94 -23.31
CA ARG A 187 13.81 -11.35 -22.91
C ARG A 187 13.08 -12.25 -23.90
#